data_b10aa3078a1312915840c8c2f369c949
#
_entry.id   b10aa3078a1312915840c8c2f369c949
#
_cell.length_a   1.000
_cell.length_b   1.000
_cell.length_c   1.000
_cell.angle_alpha   90.00
_cell.angle_beta   90.00
_cell.angle_gamma   90.00
#
_symmetry.space_group_name_H-M   'P 1'
#
loop_
_entity.id
_entity.type
_entity.pdbx_description
1 polymer ?
#
loop_
_entity_poly.entity_id
_entity_poly.type
_entity_poly.pdbx_seq_one_letter_code
_entity_poly.pdbx_strand_id
1 'polypeptide(L)'
;MKEANSLQKILLLLAEIIVFAVLAVAASGQFGVTDGFKITAAYLAAYLVPCVVLSRARGTSLTARIILLALLAVLIYVDFTRLELLTRFDGYSLEEPNLSGDGRQYYKWALNQYDGRIPPVSVVYPGFPILMLVLWKVMGVNMVWPQAMNLMFVLTTVVLTGMTTRRLLSGRVKVSPRALLVGGMLLCCLLSYMLIIGTSMLKEGSICISLAMTGFSISAMSASDEERHHLRRDLVIFVLACLLLGMVRTTYLYFVAMGVVIITLPHWRRDWMLSLGLLSAIGVALLLGNLMASYSFGRHTEIATGGWNMQRFYVIGESQQFYHDLLNFYFLRPYWYKMLMLPLTMSVQFFIPFPWTYYENPSLINVLARLTYGWYVVGGVALFYFMVISWRKGEHMGIWPWWPAMAYAAMACVMAGSVARYVVPIYPLFVPVAIFVLCRLYEGRWRKQFVWWSVCYVVVVTVVLLLCLEIQQATFSKMLHTQSLTNYLKGLPY
;
A
#
# COMPACT_ATOMS: atom_id res chain seq x y z
N MET A 1 24.38 -19.71 25.38
CA MET A 1 23.85 -19.08 24.15
C MET A 1 23.02 -20.01 23.27
N LYS A 2 23.43 -21.26 23.01
CA LYS A 2 22.63 -22.20 22.18
C LYS A 2 21.29 -22.60 22.82
N GLU A 3 21.27 -22.84 24.14
CA GLU A 3 20.06 -23.20 24.90
C GLU A 3 19.05 -22.04 24.99
N ALA A 4 19.50 -20.82 25.21
CA ALA A 4 18.63 -19.62 25.21
C ALA A 4 17.94 -19.42 23.84
N ASN A 5 18.62 -19.74 22.73
CA ASN A 5 18.04 -19.68 21.39
C ASN A 5 17.00 -20.80 21.14
N SER A 6 17.13 -21.96 21.79
CA SER A 6 16.13 -23.04 21.66
C SER A 6 14.85 -22.72 22.42
N LEU A 7 14.95 -22.22 23.65
CA LEU A 7 13.81 -21.82 24.46
C LEU A 7 12.99 -20.70 23.77
N GLN A 8 13.68 -19.69 23.21
CA GLN A 8 13.00 -18.61 22.49
C GLN A 8 12.24 -19.09 21.25
N LYS A 9 12.78 -20.07 20.54
CA LYS A 9 12.07 -20.68 19.38
C LYS A 9 10.85 -21.48 19.82
N ILE A 10 10.95 -22.21 20.94
CA ILE A 10 9.83 -22.96 21.53
C ILE A 10 8.73 -21.98 21.97
N LEU A 11 9.09 -20.91 22.68
CA LEU A 11 8.13 -19.88 23.11
C LEU A 11 7.43 -19.22 21.93
N LEU A 12 8.14 -18.93 20.83
CA LEU A 12 7.52 -18.40 19.62
C LEU A 12 6.55 -19.39 18.97
N LEU A 13 6.94 -20.66 18.85
CA LEU A 13 6.06 -21.70 18.32
C LEU A 13 4.80 -21.87 19.19
N LEU A 14 4.94 -21.83 20.51
CA LEU A 14 3.79 -21.84 21.41
C LEU A 14 2.89 -20.63 21.22
N ALA A 15 3.45 -19.44 21.04
CA ALA A 15 2.69 -18.23 20.76
C ALA A 15 1.93 -18.34 19.40
N GLU A 16 2.58 -18.87 18.36
CA GLU A 16 1.93 -19.15 17.07
C GLU A 16 0.75 -20.12 17.23
N ILE A 17 0.96 -21.23 17.96
CA ILE A 17 -0.11 -22.21 18.26
C ILE A 17 -1.25 -21.56 19.02
N ILE A 18 -0.98 -20.74 20.05
CA ILE A 18 -2.01 -20.06 20.82
C ILE A 18 -2.83 -19.11 19.95
N VAL A 19 -2.20 -18.31 19.09
CA VAL A 19 -2.91 -17.37 18.19
C VAL A 19 -3.89 -18.14 17.30
N PHE A 20 -3.46 -19.22 16.67
CA PHE A 20 -4.34 -20.01 15.79
C PHE A 20 -5.36 -20.84 16.54
N ALA A 21 -5.06 -21.32 17.75
CA ALA A 21 -6.05 -22.01 18.59
C ALA A 21 -7.15 -21.05 19.04
N VAL A 22 -6.80 -19.84 19.47
CA VAL A 22 -7.77 -18.79 19.84
C VAL A 22 -8.62 -18.42 18.62
N LEU A 23 -8.03 -18.25 17.45
CA LEU A 23 -8.76 -17.98 16.20
C LEU A 23 -9.72 -19.13 15.88
N ALA A 24 -9.28 -20.39 15.97
CA ALA A 24 -10.12 -21.55 15.69
C ALA A 24 -11.34 -21.61 16.60
N VAL A 25 -11.15 -21.40 17.90
CA VAL A 25 -12.24 -21.39 18.89
C VAL A 25 -13.20 -20.23 18.61
N ALA A 26 -12.69 -19.01 18.43
CA ALA A 26 -13.50 -17.83 18.17
C ALA A 26 -14.30 -17.97 16.84
N ALA A 27 -13.63 -18.39 15.77
CA ALA A 27 -14.26 -18.57 14.47
C ALA A 27 -15.30 -19.69 14.47
N SER A 28 -15.03 -20.83 15.16
CA SER A 28 -15.98 -21.93 15.28
C SER A 28 -17.20 -21.54 16.13
N GLY A 29 -17.00 -20.74 17.16
CA GLY A 29 -18.09 -20.22 17.99
C GLY A 29 -19.00 -19.23 17.24
N GLN A 30 -18.42 -18.40 16.37
CA GLN A 30 -19.14 -17.36 15.64
C GLN A 30 -19.80 -17.85 14.34
N PHE A 31 -19.09 -18.68 13.56
CA PHE A 31 -19.48 -19.08 12.20
C PHE A 31 -19.78 -20.58 12.06
N GLY A 32 -19.68 -21.34 13.14
CA GLY A 32 -19.81 -22.79 13.14
C GLY A 32 -18.48 -23.49 12.83
N VAL A 33 -18.41 -24.80 13.18
CA VAL A 33 -17.17 -25.58 13.15
C VAL A 33 -16.52 -25.63 11.76
N THR A 34 -17.34 -25.85 10.72
CA THR A 34 -16.83 -25.98 9.33
C THR A 34 -16.22 -24.69 8.83
N ASP A 35 -16.89 -23.55 9.01
CA ASP A 35 -16.39 -22.25 8.56
C ASP A 35 -15.27 -21.74 9.45
N GLY A 36 -15.32 -22.04 10.75
CA GLY A 36 -14.23 -21.79 11.68
C GLY A 36 -12.94 -22.51 11.27
N PHE A 37 -13.02 -23.73 10.79
CA PHE A 37 -11.87 -24.44 10.22
C PHE A 37 -11.36 -23.79 8.93
N LYS A 38 -12.24 -23.42 8.00
CA LYS A 38 -11.86 -22.70 6.75
C LYS A 38 -11.14 -21.39 7.07
N ILE A 39 -11.69 -20.60 8.00
CA ILE A 39 -11.10 -19.32 8.43
C ILE A 39 -9.69 -19.57 8.98
N THR A 40 -9.55 -20.49 9.91
CA THR A 40 -8.26 -20.80 10.56
C THR A 40 -7.23 -21.29 9.54
N ALA A 41 -7.61 -22.19 8.64
CA ALA A 41 -6.73 -22.73 7.60
C ALA A 41 -6.30 -21.61 6.61
N ALA A 42 -7.22 -20.73 6.20
CA ALA A 42 -6.93 -19.61 5.31
C ALA A 42 -5.93 -18.64 5.92
N TYR A 43 -6.13 -18.23 7.16
CA TYR A 43 -5.21 -17.30 7.84
C TYR A 43 -3.87 -17.94 8.19
N LEU A 44 -3.83 -19.25 8.51
CA LEU A 44 -2.58 -19.99 8.67
C LEU A 44 -1.78 -20.02 7.36
N ALA A 45 -2.43 -20.32 6.23
CA ALA A 45 -1.78 -20.29 4.92
C ALA A 45 -1.26 -18.88 4.58
N ALA A 46 -2.06 -17.84 4.87
CA ALA A 46 -1.66 -16.44 4.70
C ALA A 46 -0.43 -16.04 5.53
N TYR A 47 -0.26 -16.61 6.71
CA TYR A 47 0.90 -16.38 7.58
C TYR A 47 2.14 -17.16 7.14
N LEU A 48 1.99 -18.39 6.66
CA LEU A 48 3.13 -19.24 6.28
C LEU A 48 3.94 -18.64 5.13
N VAL A 49 3.30 -18.01 4.14
CA VAL A 49 3.99 -17.42 2.98
C VAL A 49 5.00 -16.34 3.39
N PRO A 50 4.63 -15.28 4.13
CA PRO A 50 5.59 -14.28 4.59
C PRO A 50 6.65 -14.85 5.54
N CYS A 51 6.34 -15.89 6.31
CA CYS A 51 7.35 -16.62 7.11
C CYS A 51 8.39 -17.31 6.22
N VAL A 52 7.97 -17.96 5.13
CA VAL A 52 8.88 -18.55 4.15
C VAL A 52 9.74 -17.48 3.46
N VAL A 53 9.14 -16.36 3.05
CA VAL A 53 9.87 -15.22 2.47
C VAL A 53 10.91 -14.70 3.47
N LEU A 54 10.50 -14.50 4.73
CA LEU A 54 11.38 -14.03 5.80
C LEU A 54 12.53 -15.02 6.07
N SER A 55 12.28 -16.32 6.05
CA SER A 55 13.30 -17.35 6.27
C SER A 55 14.40 -17.35 5.21
N ARG A 56 14.11 -16.89 3.99
CA ARG A 56 15.09 -16.71 2.91
C ARG A 56 16.01 -15.49 3.12
N ALA A 57 15.66 -14.61 4.07
CA ALA A 57 16.51 -13.48 4.43
C ALA A 57 17.69 -13.97 5.29
N ARG A 58 18.93 -13.82 4.80
CA ARG A 58 20.14 -14.18 5.58
C ARG A 58 20.11 -13.45 6.94
N GLY A 59 20.28 -14.19 8.02
CA GLY A 59 20.30 -13.65 9.38
C GLY A 59 18.92 -13.29 9.93
N THR A 60 17.88 -14.05 9.56
CA THR A 60 16.52 -13.93 10.14
C THR A 60 16.60 -13.83 11.66
N SER A 61 16.06 -12.77 12.22
CA SER A 61 16.00 -12.60 13.67
C SER A 61 14.68 -13.12 14.22
N LEU A 62 14.71 -13.69 15.38
CA LEU A 62 13.51 -14.05 16.16
C LEU A 62 12.59 -12.85 16.29
N THR A 63 13.17 -11.67 16.51
CA THR A 63 12.44 -10.39 16.60
C THR A 63 11.58 -10.11 15.38
N ALA A 64 12.09 -10.37 14.17
CA ALA A 64 11.31 -10.16 12.94
C ALA A 64 10.09 -11.10 12.86
N ARG A 65 10.22 -12.34 13.33
CA ARG A 65 9.09 -13.28 13.42
C ARG A 65 8.08 -12.86 14.49
N ILE A 66 8.54 -12.36 15.64
CA ILE A 66 7.65 -11.83 16.68
C ILE A 66 6.84 -10.64 16.15
N ILE A 67 7.49 -9.71 15.43
CA ILE A 67 6.78 -8.57 14.82
C ILE A 67 5.72 -9.06 13.83
N LEU A 68 6.08 -10.05 13.00
CA LEU A 68 5.16 -10.59 12.02
C LEU A 68 3.96 -11.28 12.69
N LEU A 69 4.19 -12.03 13.78
CA LEU A 69 3.13 -12.69 14.55
C LEU A 69 2.24 -11.66 15.27
N ALA A 70 2.83 -10.62 15.87
CA ALA A 70 2.06 -9.56 16.52
C ALA A 70 1.19 -8.80 15.52
N LEU A 71 1.76 -8.47 14.36
CA LEU A 71 1.01 -7.83 13.27
C LEU A 71 -0.11 -8.74 12.76
N LEU A 72 0.17 -10.03 12.58
CA LEU A 72 -0.84 -11.02 12.20
C LEU A 72 -2.00 -11.02 13.19
N ALA A 73 -1.74 -11.08 14.49
CA ALA A 73 -2.79 -11.11 15.52
C ALA A 73 -3.70 -9.86 15.43
N VAL A 74 -3.10 -8.69 15.24
CA VAL A 74 -3.85 -7.43 15.06
C VAL A 74 -4.70 -7.46 13.80
N LEU A 75 -4.14 -7.90 12.66
CA LEU A 75 -4.85 -7.92 11.39
C LEU A 75 -5.93 -9.01 11.35
N ILE A 76 -5.70 -10.16 11.98
CA ILE A 76 -6.75 -11.18 12.19
C ILE A 76 -7.91 -10.58 12.97
N TYR A 77 -7.64 -9.85 14.05
CA TYR A 77 -8.70 -9.19 14.82
C TYR A 77 -9.51 -8.22 13.95
N VAL A 78 -8.83 -7.40 13.14
CA VAL A 78 -9.49 -6.45 12.23
C VAL A 78 -10.34 -7.18 11.20
N ASP A 79 -9.82 -8.22 10.59
CA ASP A 79 -10.52 -8.98 9.56
C ASP A 79 -11.68 -9.79 10.15
N PHE A 80 -11.49 -10.37 11.33
CA PHE A 80 -12.56 -11.09 12.03
C PHE A 80 -13.75 -10.17 12.37
N THR A 81 -13.45 -8.96 12.89
CA THR A 81 -14.48 -7.94 13.14
C THR A 81 -15.22 -7.54 11.86
N ARG A 82 -14.51 -7.47 10.73
CA ARG A 82 -15.14 -7.20 9.43
C ARG A 82 -16.04 -8.35 8.97
N LEU A 83 -15.58 -9.60 9.11
CA LEU A 83 -16.39 -10.77 8.78
C LEU A 83 -17.68 -10.77 9.58
N GLU A 84 -17.60 -10.51 10.88
CA GLU A 84 -18.76 -10.39 11.76
C GLU A 84 -19.73 -9.29 11.29
N LEU A 85 -19.22 -8.09 11.00
CA LEU A 85 -20.04 -6.97 10.54
C LEU A 85 -20.74 -7.26 9.20
N LEU A 86 -20.06 -7.97 8.29
CA LEU A 86 -20.58 -8.26 6.94
C LEU A 86 -21.59 -9.42 6.92
N THR A 87 -21.64 -10.21 8.00
CA THR A 87 -22.56 -11.37 8.13
C THR A 87 -23.59 -11.20 9.24
N ARG A 88 -23.58 -10.04 9.94
CA ARG A 88 -24.39 -9.80 11.15
C ARG A 88 -25.90 -9.79 10.91
N PHE A 89 -26.33 -9.38 9.72
CA PHE A 89 -27.77 -9.25 9.43
C PHE A 89 -28.32 -10.53 8.83
N ASP A 90 -29.58 -10.83 9.11
CA ASP A 90 -30.27 -11.98 8.55
C ASP A 90 -30.21 -11.98 7.01
N GLY A 91 -29.96 -13.15 6.45
CA GLY A 91 -29.81 -13.33 5.02
C GLY A 91 -28.40 -13.08 4.45
N TYR A 92 -27.43 -12.69 5.30
CA TYR A 92 -26.03 -12.59 4.90
C TYR A 92 -25.17 -13.70 5.50
N SER A 93 -24.19 -14.17 4.74
CA SER A 93 -23.29 -15.25 5.12
C SER A 93 -21.86 -14.96 4.63
N LEU A 94 -20.93 -15.85 4.91
CA LEU A 94 -19.57 -15.78 4.34
C LEU A 94 -19.57 -16.02 2.82
N GLU A 95 -20.60 -16.64 2.28
CA GLU A 95 -20.80 -16.87 0.85
C GLU A 95 -21.59 -15.73 0.19
N GLU A 96 -22.45 -15.04 0.94
CA GLU A 96 -23.22 -13.89 0.48
C GLU A 96 -23.09 -12.69 1.46
N PRO A 97 -21.90 -12.05 1.52
CA PRO A 97 -21.65 -10.99 2.48
C PRO A 97 -22.32 -9.67 2.11
N ASN A 98 -22.67 -8.88 3.13
CA ASN A 98 -23.18 -7.52 2.95
C ASN A 98 -22.06 -6.54 2.58
N LEU A 99 -21.61 -6.58 1.35
CA LEU A 99 -20.55 -5.70 0.83
C LEU A 99 -21.14 -4.42 0.24
N SER A 100 -20.36 -3.35 0.34
CA SER A 100 -20.65 -2.04 -0.28
C SER A 100 -19.53 -1.59 -1.23
N GLY A 101 -19.79 -0.58 -2.05
CA GLY A 101 -18.80 0.06 -2.92
C GLY A 101 -18.08 -0.90 -3.87
N ASP A 102 -16.77 -0.67 -4.03
CA ASP A 102 -15.92 -1.44 -4.93
C ASP A 102 -15.86 -2.93 -4.56
N GLY A 103 -15.85 -3.25 -3.24
CA GLY A 103 -15.81 -4.63 -2.76
C GLY A 103 -17.01 -5.43 -3.23
N ARG A 104 -18.21 -4.83 -3.21
CA ARG A 104 -19.45 -5.43 -3.75
C ARG A 104 -19.35 -5.67 -5.25
N GLN A 105 -18.76 -4.71 -6.00
CA GLN A 105 -18.62 -4.84 -7.44
C GLN A 105 -17.67 -5.99 -7.81
N TYR A 106 -16.52 -6.08 -7.12
CA TYR A 106 -15.55 -7.17 -7.35
C TYR A 106 -16.15 -8.53 -7.01
N TYR A 107 -16.87 -8.62 -5.88
CA TYR A 107 -17.51 -9.84 -5.44
C TYR A 107 -18.55 -10.31 -6.46
N LYS A 108 -19.48 -9.43 -6.85
CA LYS A 108 -20.53 -9.75 -7.83
C LYS A 108 -19.95 -10.12 -9.18
N TRP A 109 -18.89 -9.45 -9.63
CA TRP A 109 -18.22 -9.79 -10.88
C TRP A 109 -17.65 -11.21 -10.83
N ALA A 110 -16.91 -11.54 -9.79
CA ALA A 110 -16.31 -12.85 -9.61
C ALA A 110 -17.35 -13.96 -9.46
N LEU A 111 -18.44 -13.72 -8.72
CA LEU A 111 -19.53 -14.67 -8.50
C LEU A 111 -20.27 -14.98 -9.83
N ASN A 112 -20.61 -13.97 -10.61
CA ASN A 112 -21.25 -14.20 -11.92
C ASN A 112 -20.35 -15.01 -12.86
N GLN A 113 -19.03 -14.73 -12.89
CA GLN A 113 -18.09 -15.53 -13.68
C GLN A 113 -17.95 -16.96 -13.14
N TYR A 114 -18.04 -17.15 -11.84
CA TYR A 114 -18.02 -18.48 -11.22
C TYR A 114 -19.22 -19.31 -11.68
N ASP A 115 -20.41 -18.70 -11.73
CA ASP A 115 -21.67 -19.29 -12.19
C ASP A 115 -21.78 -19.40 -13.72
N GLY A 116 -20.78 -18.97 -14.48
CA GLY A 116 -20.82 -18.94 -15.94
C GLY A 116 -21.74 -17.86 -16.54
N ARG A 117 -22.13 -16.87 -15.75
CA ARG A 117 -23.02 -15.76 -16.17
C ARG A 117 -22.20 -14.55 -16.62
N ILE A 118 -22.76 -13.76 -17.53
CA ILE A 118 -22.18 -12.46 -17.89
C ILE A 118 -22.33 -11.51 -16.70
N PRO A 119 -21.24 -10.90 -16.18
CA PRO A 119 -21.35 -9.99 -15.03
C PRO A 119 -22.22 -8.78 -15.37
N PRO A 120 -23.23 -8.44 -14.53
CA PRO A 120 -24.06 -7.25 -14.73
C PRO A 120 -23.28 -5.95 -14.40
N VAL A 121 -22.09 -6.07 -13.87
CA VAL A 121 -21.26 -4.96 -13.42
C VAL A 121 -19.92 -5.03 -14.16
N SER A 122 -19.55 -3.93 -14.79
CA SER A 122 -18.24 -3.79 -15.41
C SER A 122 -17.20 -3.37 -14.37
N VAL A 123 -16.04 -4.03 -14.36
CA VAL A 123 -14.88 -3.71 -13.52
C VAL A 123 -13.72 -3.29 -14.40
N VAL A 124 -13.24 -2.06 -14.24
CA VAL A 124 -12.17 -1.49 -15.10
C VAL A 124 -10.91 -2.36 -15.09
N TYR A 125 -10.54 -2.86 -13.91
CA TYR A 125 -9.37 -3.72 -13.73
C TYR A 125 -9.81 -5.02 -13.06
N PRO A 126 -10.07 -6.08 -13.84
CA PRO A 126 -10.64 -7.32 -13.29
C PRO A 126 -9.61 -8.21 -12.57
N GLY A 127 -8.35 -7.80 -12.45
CA GLY A 127 -7.30 -8.65 -11.89
C GLY A 127 -7.59 -9.13 -10.48
N PHE A 128 -8.07 -8.28 -9.58
CA PHE A 128 -8.44 -8.72 -8.24
C PHE A 128 -9.66 -9.67 -8.24
N PRO A 129 -10.77 -9.37 -8.93
CA PRO A 129 -11.85 -10.35 -9.13
C PRO A 129 -11.42 -11.67 -9.78
N ILE A 130 -10.47 -11.64 -10.72
CA ILE A 130 -9.91 -12.88 -11.32
C ILE A 130 -9.16 -13.70 -10.27
N LEU A 131 -8.35 -13.07 -9.41
CA LEU A 131 -7.70 -13.76 -8.30
C LEU A 131 -8.73 -14.40 -7.36
N MET A 132 -9.83 -13.69 -7.04
CA MET A 132 -10.94 -14.24 -6.28
C MET A 132 -11.56 -15.45 -6.98
N LEU A 133 -11.83 -15.34 -8.28
CA LEU A 133 -12.41 -16.42 -9.08
C LEU A 133 -11.53 -17.67 -9.08
N VAL A 134 -10.21 -17.50 -9.23
CA VAL A 134 -9.25 -18.62 -9.16
C VAL A 134 -9.30 -19.31 -7.80
N LEU A 135 -9.30 -18.53 -6.71
CA LEU A 135 -9.43 -19.09 -5.36
C LEU A 135 -10.74 -19.84 -5.18
N TRP A 136 -11.86 -19.26 -5.64
CA TRP A 136 -13.17 -19.89 -5.50
C TRP A 136 -13.34 -21.16 -6.32
N LYS A 137 -12.73 -21.25 -7.50
CA LYS A 137 -12.74 -22.49 -8.30
C LYS A 137 -12.01 -23.64 -7.61
N VAL A 138 -11.07 -23.34 -6.73
CA VAL A 138 -10.31 -24.36 -5.98
C VAL A 138 -10.93 -24.63 -4.60
N MET A 139 -11.35 -23.59 -3.89
CA MET A 139 -11.73 -23.65 -2.48
C MET A 139 -13.24 -23.51 -2.22
N GLY A 140 -14.03 -23.22 -3.25
CA GLY A 140 -15.43 -22.85 -3.14
C GLY A 140 -15.64 -21.37 -2.85
N VAL A 141 -16.87 -20.88 -3.11
CA VAL A 141 -17.25 -19.47 -2.90
C VAL A 141 -17.27 -19.19 -1.41
N ASN A 142 -16.40 -18.28 -0.99
CA ASN A 142 -16.36 -17.78 0.39
C ASN A 142 -15.48 -16.52 0.43
N MET A 143 -15.91 -15.49 1.17
CA MET A 143 -15.15 -14.22 1.26
C MET A 143 -13.86 -14.34 2.08
N VAL A 144 -13.72 -15.37 2.89
CA VAL A 144 -12.52 -15.60 3.72
C VAL A 144 -11.26 -15.77 2.86
N TRP A 145 -11.38 -16.42 1.70
CA TRP A 145 -10.22 -16.69 0.84
C TRP A 145 -9.57 -15.43 0.28
N PRO A 146 -10.31 -14.49 -0.36
CA PRO A 146 -9.72 -13.25 -0.84
C PRO A 146 -9.27 -12.32 0.30
N GLN A 147 -9.90 -12.35 1.48
CA GLN A 147 -9.40 -11.61 2.64
C GLN A 147 -8.06 -12.18 3.13
N ALA A 148 -7.96 -13.50 3.31
CA ALA A 148 -6.72 -14.14 3.71
C ALA A 148 -5.60 -13.93 2.67
N MET A 149 -5.93 -13.92 1.37
CA MET A 149 -4.99 -13.57 0.31
C MET A 149 -4.48 -12.12 0.47
N ASN A 150 -5.36 -11.18 0.74
CA ASN A 150 -4.96 -9.79 0.98
C ASN A 150 -4.13 -9.64 2.25
N LEU A 151 -4.47 -10.37 3.32
CA LEU A 151 -3.66 -10.45 4.53
C LEU A 151 -2.24 -10.98 4.22
N MET A 152 -2.13 -12.06 3.46
CA MET A 152 -0.85 -12.58 2.98
C MET A 152 -0.04 -11.52 2.23
N PHE A 153 -0.68 -10.76 1.34
CA PHE A 153 -0.04 -9.70 0.57
C PHE A 153 0.49 -8.59 1.48
N VAL A 154 -0.30 -8.15 2.45
CA VAL A 154 0.08 -7.11 3.40
C VAL A 154 1.24 -7.55 4.30
N LEU A 155 1.17 -8.74 4.87
CA LEU A 155 2.26 -9.28 5.71
C LEU A 155 3.56 -9.45 4.90
N THR A 156 3.45 -9.93 3.66
CA THR A 156 4.60 -10.05 2.75
C THR A 156 5.17 -8.68 2.38
N THR A 157 4.33 -7.67 2.20
CA THR A 157 4.76 -6.27 1.97
C THR A 157 5.65 -5.77 3.11
N VAL A 158 5.27 -6.00 4.37
CA VAL A 158 6.08 -5.61 5.54
C VAL A 158 7.43 -6.31 5.54
N VAL A 159 7.46 -7.62 5.25
CA VAL A 159 8.71 -8.39 5.15
C VAL A 159 9.61 -7.85 4.03
N LEU A 160 9.05 -7.67 2.83
CA LEU A 160 9.80 -7.15 1.67
C LEU A 160 10.33 -5.74 1.91
N THR A 161 9.57 -4.88 2.59
CA THR A 161 10.00 -3.53 2.97
C THR A 161 11.21 -3.59 3.91
N GLY A 162 11.19 -4.46 4.92
CA GLY A 162 12.34 -4.70 5.78
C GLY A 162 13.55 -5.24 5.01
N MET A 163 13.33 -6.19 4.10
CA MET A 163 14.40 -6.75 3.25
C MET A 163 14.99 -5.70 2.28
N THR A 164 14.16 -4.85 1.70
CA THR A 164 14.57 -3.73 0.86
C THR A 164 15.40 -2.73 1.65
N THR A 165 14.94 -2.36 2.86
CA THR A 165 15.67 -1.48 3.77
C THR A 165 17.06 -2.05 4.10
N ARG A 166 17.13 -3.31 4.47
CA ARG A 166 18.40 -3.99 4.72
C ARG A 166 19.30 -3.94 3.48
N ARG A 167 18.81 -4.34 2.31
CA ARG A 167 19.59 -4.40 1.07
C ARG A 167 20.13 -3.03 0.66
N LEU A 168 19.33 -1.98 0.78
CA LEU A 168 19.76 -0.62 0.44
C LEU A 168 20.76 -0.02 1.41
N LEU A 169 20.68 -0.36 2.70
CA LEU A 169 21.44 0.32 3.75
C LEU A 169 22.61 -0.48 4.31
N SER A 170 22.67 -1.80 4.09
CA SER A 170 23.81 -2.62 4.53
C SER A 170 25.12 -2.09 3.95
N GLY A 171 26.15 -1.94 4.82
CA GLY A 171 27.45 -1.38 4.45
C GLY A 171 27.48 0.14 4.30
N ARG A 172 26.33 0.83 4.32
CA ARG A 172 26.24 2.30 4.19
C ARG A 172 26.06 3.03 5.51
N VAL A 173 25.51 2.33 6.50
CA VAL A 173 25.31 2.82 7.87
C VAL A 173 25.93 1.87 8.88
N LYS A 174 26.32 2.39 10.04
CA LYS A 174 26.95 1.60 11.14
C LYS A 174 25.90 0.86 11.98
N VAL A 175 24.95 0.22 11.31
CA VAL A 175 23.87 -0.54 11.93
C VAL A 175 23.86 -1.95 11.36
N SER A 176 23.64 -2.96 12.21
CA SER A 176 23.67 -4.34 11.76
C SER A 176 22.56 -4.62 10.72
N PRO A 177 22.81 -5.51 9.75
CA PRO A 177 21.79 -5.89 8.75
C PRO A 177 20.50 -6.45 9.36
N ARG A 178 20.58 -7.09 10.53
CA ARG A 178 19.40 -7.58 11.27
C ARG A 178 18.57 -6.42 11.82
N ALA A 179 19.22 -5.42 12.41
CA ALA A 179 18.53 -4.24 12.93
C ALA A 179 17.89 -3.41 11.80
N LEU A 180 18.50 -3.34 10.62
CA LEU A 180 17.91 -2.70 9.44
C LEU A 180 16.64 -3.43 8.96
N LEU A 181 16.66 -4.76 8.91
CA LEU A 181 15.48 -5.57 8.58
C LEU A 181 14.34 -5.30 9.57
N VAL A 182 14.63 -5.41 10.87
CA VAL A 182 13.65 -5.23 11.96
C VAL A 182 13.13 -3.80 11.96
N GLY A 183 14.01 -2.81 11.85
CA GLY A 183 13.63 -1.38 11.81
C GLY A 183 12.72 -1.06 10.61
N GLY A 184 13.03 -1.60 9.43
CA GLY A 184 12.18 -1.45 8.24
C GLY A 184 10.80 -2.08 8.43
N MET A 185 10.72 -3.27 9.01
CA MET A 185 9.45 -3.91 9.33
C MET A 185 8.65 -3.11 10.36
N LEU A 186 9.27 -2.69 11.48
CA LEU A 186 8.61 -1.91 12.53
C LEU A 186 8.08 -0.57 11.99
N LEU A 187 8.88 0.14 11.21
CA LEU A 187 8.45 1.42 10.66
C LEU A 187 7.33 1.22 9.62
N CYS A 188 7.34 0.13 8.87
CA CYS A 188 6.25 -0.24 7.97
C CYS A 188 4.96 -0.56 8.76
N CYS A 189 5.04 -1.10 9.98
CA CYS A 189 3.87 -1.34 10.84
C CYS A 189 3.18 -0.05 11.28
N LEU A 190 3.86 1.10 11.29
CA LEU A 190 3.23 2.39 11.53
C LEU A 190 2.31 2.83 10.37
N LEU A 191 2.44 2.23 9.19
CA LEU A 191 1.52 2.43 8.07
C LEU A 191 0.19 1.67 8.29
N SER A 192 -0.38 1.78 9.47
CA SER A 192 -1.54 0.99 9.91
C SER A 192 -2.77 1.17 9.02
N TYR A 193 -3.02 2.38 8.52
CA TYR A 193 -4.10 2.61 7.55
C TYR A 193 -3.92 1.79 6.26
N MET A 194 -2.68 1.74 5.72
CA MET A 194 -2.35 0.89 4.57
C MET A 194 -2.59 -0.59 4.89
N LEU A 195 -2.12 -1.04 6.05
CA LEU A 195 -2.25 -2.43 6.45
C LEU A 195 -3.72 -2.84 6.58
N ILE A 196 -4.52 -2.00 7.24
CA ILE A 196 -5.96 -2.23 7.45
C ILE A 196 -6.75 -2.20 6.14
N ILE A 197 -6.49 -1.24 5.24
CA ILE A 197 -7.15 -1.19 3.92
C ILE A 197 -6.68 -2.35 3.05
N GLY A 198 -5.39 -2.67 3.13
CA GLY A 198 -4.79 -3.74 2.35
C GLY A 198 -5.40 -5.12 2.62
N THR A 199 -5.93 -5.37 3.82
CA THR A 199 -6.60 -6.64 4.15
C THR A 199 -8.09 -6.67 3.79
N SER A 200 -8.67 -5.54 3.37
CA SER A 200 -10.08 -5.48 2.98
C SER A 200 -10.36 -6.18 1.64
N MET A 201 -11.66 -6.33 1.31
CA MET A 201 -12.12 -6.87 0.01
C MET A 201 -11.89 -5.91 -1.16
N LEU A 202 -10.69 -5.33 -1.20
CA LEU A 202 -10.25 -4.36 -2.18
C LEU A 202 -8.93 -4.82 -2.82
N LYS A 203 -8.58 -4.22 -3.94
CA LYS A 203 -7.35 -4.52 -4.69
C LYS A 203 -6.07 -3.93 -4.09
N GLU A 204 -6.20 -3.12 -3.04
CA GLU A 204 -5.09 -2.40 -2.42
C GLU A 204 -4.01 -3.33 -1.86
N GLY A 205 -4.38 -4.49 -1.31
CA GLY A 205 -3.43 -5.51 -0.88
C GLY A 205 -2.53 -6.00 -2.02
N SER A 206 -3.13 -6.27 -3.18
CA SER A 206 -2.41 -6.67 -4.39
C SER A 206 -1.49 -5.57 -4.91
N ILE A 207 -1.87 -4.30 -4.80
CA ILE A 207 -1.04 -3.15 -5.16
C ILE A 207 0.15 -3.04 -4.20
N CYS A 208 -0.08 -3.14 -2.88
CA CYS A 208 0.97 -3.06 -1.87
C CYS A 208 2.06 -4.10 -2.11
N ILE A 209 1.69 -5.38 -2.28
CA ILE A 209 2.66 -6.44 -2.51
C ILE A 209 3.43 -6.23 -3.82
N SER A 210 2.76 -5.81 -4.88
CA SER A 210 3.40 -5.59 -6.19
C SER A 210 4.42 -4.47 -6.12
N LEU A 211 4.09 -3.34 -5.48
CA LEU A 211 5.03 -2.23 -5.29
C LEU A 211 6.20 -2.61 -4.38
N ALA A 212 5.96 -3.39 -3.32
CA ALA A 212 7.02 -3.89 -2.45
C ALA A 212 7.94 -4.88 -3.19
N MET A 213 7.40 -5.77 -4.02
CA MET A 213 8.17 -6.67 -4.90
C MET A 213 9.00 -5.88 -5.91
N THR A 214 8.43 -4.86 -6.53
CA THR A 214 9.13 -3.96 -7.45
C THR A 214 10.29 -3.26 -6.74
N GLY A 215 10.04 -2.64 -5.58
CA GLY A 215 11.06 -1.98 -4.78
C GLY A 215 12.17 -2.94 -4.36
N PHE A 216 11.82 -4.14 -3.90
CA PHE A 216 12.77 -5.18 -3.53
C PHE A 216 13.66 -5.59 -4.71
N SER A 217 13.07 -5.80 -5.90
CA SER A 217 13.79 -6.20 -7.10
C SER A 217 14.73 -5.10 -7.61
N ILE A 218 14.25 -3.86 -7.68
CA ILE A 218 15.07 -2.72 -8.11
C ILE A 218 16.20 -2.45 -7.11
N SER A 219 16.01 -2.68 -5.82
CA SER A 219 17.05 -2.51 -4.80
C SER A 219 18.28 -3.39 -5.05
N ALA A 220 18.13 -4.51 -5.78
CA ALA A 220 19.24 -5.37 -6.19
C ALA A 220 20.26 -4.65 -7.09
N MET A 221 19.83 -3.64 -7.83
CA MET A 221 20.71 -2.84 -8.68
C MET A 221 21.69 -1.98 -7.86
N SER A 222 21.35 -1.66 -6.61
CA SER A 222 22.20 -0.91 -5.69
C SER A 222 23.02 -1.79 -4.76
N ALA A 223 22.80 -3.10 -4.80
CA ALA A 223 23.49 -4.07 -3.94
C ALA A 223 24.94 -4.26 -4.35
N SER A 224 25.77 -4.72 -3.40
CA SER A 224 27.15 -5.14 -3.66
C SER A 224 27.22 -6.30 -4.65
N ASP A 225 28.38 -6.50 -5.28
CA ASP A 225 28.57 -7.57 -6.28
C ASP A 225 28.26 -8.97 -5.73
N GLU A 226 28.46 -9.21 -4.43
CA GLU A 226 28.08 -10.46 -3.77
C GLU A 226 26.57 -10.74 -3.76
N GLU A 227 25.72 -9.70 -3.72
CA GLU A 227 24.26 -9.85 -3.74
C GLU A 227 23.71 -9.92 -5.17
N ARG A 228 24.47 -9.58 -6.20
CA ARG A 228 24.08 -9.67 -7.62
C ARG A 228 23.90 -11.08 -8.12
N HIS A 229 24.44 -12.09 -7.43
CA HIS A 229 24.22 -13.52 -7.78
C HIS A 229 22.74 -13.94 -7.82
N HIS A 230 21.84 -13.12 -7.26
CA HIS A 230 20.40 -13.36 -7.26
C HIS A 230 19.61 -12.56 -8.32
N LEU A 231 20.28 -11.91 -9.26
CA LEU A 231 19.64 -11.02 -10.24
C LEU A 231 18.53 -11.72 -11.05
N ARG A 232 18.73 -12.99 -11.43
CA ARG A 232 17.68 -13.76 -12.14
C ARG A 232 16.39 -13.90 -11.33
N ARG A 233 16.52 -14.22 -10.05
CA ARG A 233 15.36 -14.33 -9.13
C ARG A 233 14.67 -12.98 -8.98
N ASP A 234 15.45 -11.91 -8.79
CA ASP A 234 14.93 -10.57 -8.59
C ASP A 234 14.22 -10.05 -9.86
N LEU A 235 14.72 -10.44 -11.05
CA LEU A 235 14.05 -10.16 -12.32
C LEU A 235 12.70 -10.90 -12.44
N VAL A 236 12.64 -12.18 -12.05
CA VAL A 236 11.37 -12.94 -12.02
C VAL A 236 10.36 -12.27 -11.08
N ILE A 237 10.81 -11.87 -9.88
CA ILE A 237 9.95 -11.16 -8.91
C ILE A 237 9.45 -9.84 -9.51
N PHE A 238 10.32 -9.10 -10.22
CA PHE A 238 9.93 -7.87 -10.91
C PHE A 238 8.87 -8.09 -11.97
N VAL A 239 9.05 -9.10 -12.83
CA VAL A 239 8.08 -9.45 -13.89
C VAL A 239 6.74 -9.81 -13.27
N LEU A 240 6.72 -10.67 -12.24
CA LEU A 240 5.49 -11.03 -11.54
C LEU A 240 4.80 -9.83 -10.90
N ALA A 241 5.58 -8.90 -10.31
CA ALA A 241 5.05 -7.66 -9.75
C ALA A 241 4.40 -6.78 -10.82
N CYS A 242 5.07 -6.62 -11.97
CA CYS A 242 4.55 -5.83 -13.10
C CYS A 242 3.27 -6.46 -13.68
N LEU A 243 3.25 -7.77 -13.87
CA LEU A 243 2.05 -8.48 -14.33
C LEU A 243 0.88 -8.29 -13.37
N LEU A 244 1.10 -8.46 -12.06
CA LEU A 244 0.05 -8.25 -11.07
C LEU A 244 -0.44 -6.79 -11.06
N LEU A 245 0.46 -5.80 -11.14
CA LEU A 245 0.08 -4.39 -11.27
C LEU A 245 -0.71 -4.13 -12.56
N GLY A 246 -0.30 -4.71 -13.68
CA GLY A 246 -1.02 -4.58 -14.95
C GLY A 246 -2.45 -5.09 -14.86
N MET A 247 -2.64 -6.22 -14.20
CA MET A 247 -3.98 -6.80 -13.99
C MET A 247 -4.85 -5.98 -13.02
N VAL A 248 -4.25 -5.47 -11.95
CA VAL A 248 -4.99 -4.83 -10.84
C VAL A 248 -5.14 -3.32 -11.05
N ARG A 249 -4.11 -2.65 -11.56
CA ARG A 249 -4.12 -1.20 -11.83
C ARG A 249 -2.92 -0.75 -12.66
N THR A 250 -3.12 -0.64 -13.95
CA THR A 250 -2.06 -0.27 -14.92
C THR A 250 -1.40 1.08 -14.66
N THR A 251 -2.10 2.03 -14.02
CA THR A 251 -1.53 3.36 -13.72
C THR A 251 -0.25 3.30 -12.90
N TYR A 252 -0.09 2.32 -12.02
CA TYR A 252 1.14 2.17 -11.24
C TYR A 252 2.34 1.71 -12.07
N LEU A 253 2.12 1.07 -13.21
CA LEU A 253 3.22 0.66 -14.10
C LEU A 253 3.95 1.84 -14.71
N TYR A 254 3.27 2.97 -14.97
CA TYR A 254 3.93 4.19 -15.44
C TYR A 254 4.93 4.72 -14.40
N PHE A 255 4.64 4.53 -13.11
CA PHE A 255 5.54 4.95 -12.02
C PHE A 255 6.72 4.03 -11.90
N VAL A 256 6.44 2.73 -12.00
CA VAL A 256 7.50 1.73 -12.02
C VAL A 256 8.44 1.99 -13.19
N ALA A 257 7.89 2.32 -14.38
CA ALA A 257 8.68 2.69 -15.54
C ALA A 257 9.54 3.94 -15.29
N MET A 258 8.93 5.00 -14.77
CA MET A 258 9.66 6.22 -14.42
C MET A 258 10.72 5.95 -13.35
N GLY A 259 10.38 5.15 -12.33
CA GLY A 259 11.32 4.72 -11.29
C GLY A 259 12.51 3.94 -11.85
N VAL A 260 12.27 3.00 -12.75
CA VAL A 260 13.32 2.25 -13.45
C VAL A 260 14.22 3.22 -14.22
N VAL A 261 13.66 4.15 -14.99
CA VAL A 261 14.43 5.15 -15.75
C VAL A 261 15.29 5.99 -14.79
N ILE A 262 14.70 6.55 -13.74
CA ILE A 262 15.41 7.39 -12.76
C ILE A 262 16.60 6.65 -12.13
N ILE A 263 16.39 5.38 -11.75
CA ILE A 263 17.44 4.59 -11.08
C ILE A 263 18.50 4.11 -12.07
N THR A 264 18.14 3.79 -13.30
CA THR A 264 19.07 3.21 -14.27
C THR A 264 19.83 4.26 -15.07
N LEU A 265 19.28 5.47 -15.23
CA LEU A 265 19.87 6.54 -16.02
C LEU A 265 21.35 6.86 -15.65
N PRO A 266 21.72 6.96 -14.35
CA PRO A 266 23.11 7.24 -13.97
C PRO A 266 24.10 6.13 -14.36
N HIS A 267 23.59 4.91 -14.53
CA HIS A 267 24.39 3.73 -14.86
C HIS A 267 24.06 3.15 -16.24
N TRP A 268 23.40 3.93 -17.11
CA TRP A 268 22.88 3.48 -18.41
C TRP A 268 23.92 2.73 -19.25
N ARG A 269 25.14 3.24 -19.34
CA ARG A 269 26.20 2.61 -20.12
C ARG A 269 26.56 1.19 -19.66
N ARG A 270 26.44 0.91 -18.36
CA ARG A 270 26.77 -0.40 -17.79
C ARG A 270 25.56 -1.34 -17.77
N ASP A 271 24.39 -0.81 -17.47
CA ASP A 271 23.21 -1.61 -17.13
C ASP A 271 22.07 -1.44 -18.16
N TRP A 272 22.39 -0.99 -19.40
CA TRP A 272 21.38 -0.69 -20.42
C TRP A 272 20.51 -1.90 -20.80
N MET A 273 21.12 -3.11 -20.92
CA MET A 273 20.37 -4.34 -21.21
C MET A 273 19.36 -4.67 -20.11
N LEU A 274 19.78 -4.51 -18.85
CA LEU A 274 18.91 -4.72 -17.71
C LEU A 274 17.75 -3.70 -17.71
N SER A 275 18.07 -2.43 -17.96
CA SER A 275 17.08 -1.36 -18.05
C SER A 275 16.07 -1.64 -19.16
N LEU A 276 16.54 -2.06 -20.32
CA LEU A 276 15.66 -2.42 -21.45
C LEU A 276 14.79 -3.64 -21.10
N GLY A 277 15.36 -4.65 -20.44
CA GLY A 277 14.62 -5.83 -19.98
C GLY A 277 13.51 -5.47 -18.98
N LEU A 278 13.81 -4.60 -18.01
CA LEU A 278 12.83 -4.11 -17.05
C LEU A 278 11.71 -3.29 -17.72
N LEU A 279 12.07 -2.38 -18.63
CA LEU A 279 11.10 -1.58 -19.38
C LEU A 279 10.24 -2.44 -20.32
N SER A 280 10.83 -3.47 -20.95
CA SER A 280 10.09 -4.42 -21.77
C SER A 280 9.07 -5.21 -20.95
N ALA A 281 9.44 -5.66 -19.75
CA ALA A 281 8.53 -6.34 -18.83
C ALA A 281 7.34 -5.43 -18.43
N ILE A 282 7.60 -4.15 -18.19
CA ILE A 282 6.55 -3.15 -17.93
C ILE A 282 5.66 -2.97 -19.17
N GLY A 283 6.24 -2.85 -20.36
CA GLY A 283 5.51 -2.72 -21.62
C GLY A 283 4.56 -3.91 -21.87
N VAL A 284 5.04 -5.13 -21.66
CA VAL A 284 4.21 -6.35 -21.75
C VAL A 284 3.09 -6.33 -20.70
N ALA A 285 3.40 -5.96 -19.47
CA ALA A 285 2.39 -5.88 -18.40
C ALA A 285 1.33 -4.80 -18.69
N LEU A 286 1.72 -3.65 -19.26
CA LEU A 286 0.79 -2.60 -19.71
C LEU A 286 -0.11 -3.12 -20.85
N LEU A 287 0.46 -3.80 -21.82
CA LEU A 287 -0.30 -4.38 -22.94
C LEU A 287 -1.32 -5.39 -22.42
N LEU A 288 -0.89 -6.35 -21.59
CA LEU A 288 -1.79 -7.36 -21.02
C LEU A 288 -2.87 -6.73 -20.13
N GLY A 289 -2.51 -5.77 -19.29
CA GLY A 289 -3.46 -5.05 -18.45
C GLY A 289 -4.52 -4.31 -19.26
N ASN A 290 -4.11 -3.65 -20.35
CA ASN A 290 -5.03 -2.99 -21.28
C ASN A 290 -5.91 -4.00 -22.03
N LEU A 291 -5.38 -5.13 -22.49
CA LEU A 291 -6.15 -6.19 -23.11
C LEU A 291 -7.20 -6.78 -22.16
N MET A 292 -6.82 -7.05 -20.90
CA MET A 292 -7.76 -7.55 -19.89
C MET A 292 -8.84 -6.53 -19.58
N ALA A 293 -8.44 -5.28 -19.45
CA ALA A 293 -9.38 -4.20 -19.27
C ALA A 293 -10.32 -4.14 -20.49
N SER A 294 -9.87 -4.27 -21.78
CA SER A 294 -10.73 -4.30 -22.99
C SER A 294 -11.74 -5.41 -22.95
N TYR A 295 -11.33 -6.57 -22.59
CA TYR A 295 -12.22 -7.71 -22.48
C TYR A 295 -13.36 -7.45 -21.49
N SER A 296 -13.07 -6.76 -20.38
CA SER A 296 -14.04 -6.46 -19.34
C SER A 296 -15.03 -5.33 -19.68
N PHE A 297 -14.63 -4.38 -20.55
CA PHE A 297 -15.39 -3.14 -20.77
C PHE A 297 -15.84 -2.91 -22.22
N GLY A 298 -15.29 -3.63 -23.18
CA GLY A 298 -15.64 -3.49 -24.61
C GLY A 298 -15.26 -2.16 -25.29
N ARG A 299 -14.79 -1.15 -24.55
CA ARG A 299 -14.37 0.17 -25.07
C ARG A 299 -13.28 0.80 -24.21
N HIS A 300 -12.03 0.83 -24.67
CA HIS A 300 -10.90 1.18 -23.79
C HIS A 300 -10.22 2.51 -24.00
N THR A 301 -10.19 3.02 -25.22
CA THR A 301 -9.55 4.29 -25.54
C THR A 301 -10.26 5.49 -24.91
N GLU A 302 -11.55 5.39 -24.70
CA GLU A 302 -12.33 6.44 -24.01
C GLU A 302 -12.14 6.43 -22.49
N ILE A 303 -11.83 5.27 -21.89
CA ILE A 303 -11.65 5.16 -20.41
C ILE A 303 -10.26 5.59 -19.97
N ALA A 304 -9.22 5.37 -20.76
CA ALA A 304 -7.90 5.92 -20.45
C ALA A 304 -7.87 7.46 -20.45
N THR A 305 -8.68 8.09 -21.29
CA THR A 305 -8.74 9.56 -21.41
C THR A 305 -10.03 10.17 -20.87
N GLY A 306 -11.18 9.57 -21.09
CA GLY A 306 -12.49 10.04 -20.67
C GLY A 306 -12.90 9.55 -19.29
N GLY A 307 -12.58 8.31 -18.90
CA GLY A 307 -12.83 7.76 -17.56
C GLY A 307 -12.05 8.50 -16.49
N TRP A 308 -10.90 9.05 -16.85
CA TRP A 308 -10.16 9.97 -15.98
C TRP A 308 -10.97 11.24 -15.68
N ASN A 309 -11.75 11.73 -16.63
CA ASN A 309 -12.60 12.88 -16.44
C ASN A 309 -13.96 12.51 -15.79
N MET A 310 -14.57 11.39 -16.18
CA MET A 310 -15.86 10.95 -15.65
C MET A 310 -15.80 10.42 -14.22
N GLN A 311 -14.83 9.60 -13.84
CA GLN A 311 -14.65 9.18 -12.45
C GLN A 311 -14.45 10.38 -11.50
N ARG A 312 -13.91 11.47 -12.01
CA ARG A 312 -13.76 12.72 -11.26
C ARG A 312 -15.08 13.42 -11.01
N PHE A 313 -15.97 13.44 -11.98
CA PHE A 313 -17.32 14.01 -11.81
C PHE A 313 -18.16 13.20 -10.82
N TYR A 314 -18.10 11.87 -10.87
CA TYR A 314 -18.81 11.00 -9.92
C TYR A 314 -18.27 11.12 -8.50
N VAL A 315 -16.97 11.21 -8.34
CA VAL A 315 -16.31 11.41 -7.03
C VAL A 315 -16.67 12.77 -6.43
N ILE A 316 -16.90 13.80 -7.26
CA ILE A 316 -17.37 15.14 -6.83
C ILE A 316 -18.78 15.07 -6.24
N GLY A 317 -19.68 14.26 -6.82
CA GLY A 317 -21.08 14.20 -6.41
C GLY A 317 -21.37 13.39 -5.15
N GLU A 318 -20.52 12.41 -4.79
CA GLU A 318 -20.79 11.45 -3.72
C GLU A 318 -19.92 11.59 -2.47
N SER A 319 -18.81 12.34 -2.55
CA SER A 319 -17.90 12.43 -1.41
C SER A 319 -18.14 13.69 -0.58
N GLN A 320 -18.53 13.50 0.66
CA GLN A 320 -18.56 14.53 1.70
C GLN A 320 -17.15 14.92 2.20
N GLN A 321 -16.09 14.63 1.41
CA GLN A 321 -14.71 14.76 1.84
C GLN A 321 -14.08 16.05 1.33
N PHE A 322 -13.73 16.93 2.24
CA PHE A 322 -13.12 18.22 1.99
C PHE A 322 -11.93 18.22 1.01
N TYR A 323 -11.04 17.24 1.11
CA TYR A 323 -9.90 17.19 0.19
C TYR A 323 -10.33 16.93 -1.27
N HIS A 324 -11.53 16.38 -1.49
CA HIS A 324 -12.11 16.27 -2.83
C HIS A 324 -12.45 17.65 -3.39
N ASP A 325 -12.93 18.57 -2.60
CA ASP A 325 -13.28 19.91 -3.08
C ASP A 325 -12.04 20.72 -3.42
N LEU A 326 -11.01 20.64 -2.59
CA LEU A 326 -9.72 21.27 -2.89
C LEU A 326 -9.09 20.66 -4.14
N LEU A 327 -9.15 19.33 -4.29
CA LEU A 327 -8.65 18.61 -5.45
C LEU A 327 -9.54 18.82 -6.68
N ASN A 328 -10.85 18.95 -6.52
CA ASN A 328 -11.77 19.31 -7.60
C ASN A 328 -11.44 20.68 -8.18
N PHE A 329 -11.21 21.66 -7.32
CA PHE A 329 -10.72 22.95 -7.76
C PHE A 329 -9.42 22.84 -8.55
N TYR A 330 -8.50 21.98 -8.10
CA TYR A 330 -7.26 21.66 -8.80
C TYR A 330 -7.52 20.95 -10.14
N PHE A 331 -8.45 20.01 -10.22
CA PHE A 331 -8.71 19.22 -11.44
C PHE A 331 -9.39 19.98 -12.55
N LEU A 332 -10.20 20.98 -12.24
CA LEU A 332 -10.85 21.84 -13.22
C LEU A 332 -9.88 22.86 -13.84
N ARG A 333 -8.64 22.96 -13.33
CA ARG A 333 -7.65 23.92 -13.82
C ARG A 333 -6.79 23.36 -14.97
N PRO A 334 -6.16 24.22 -15.78
CA PRO A 334 -5.26 23.82 -16.85
C PRO A 334 -4.08 22.97 -16.35
N TYR A 335 -3.48 22.18 -17.23
CA TYR A 335 -2.36 21.29 -16.87
C TYR A 335 -1.15 22.02 -16.27
N TRP A 336 -0.82 23.20 -16.76
CA TRP A 336 0.29 23.99 -16.20
C TRP A 336 0.07 24.34 -14.72
N TYR A 337 -1.17 24.69 -14.36
CA TYR A 337 -1.53 24.96 -12.97
C TYR A 337 -1.40 23.70 -12.11
N LYS A 338 -1.81 22.55 -12.64
CA LYS A 338 -1.68 21.26 -11.96
C LYS A 338 -0.23 20.92 -11.67
N MET A 339 0.67 21.16 -12.62
CA MET A 339 2.10 20.92 -12.45
C MET A 339 2.71 21.87 -11.41
N LEU A 340 2.30 23.14 -11.40
CA LEU A 340 2.76 24.11 -10.42
C LEU A 340 2.31 23.75 -9.00
N MET A 341 1.07 23.29 -8.85
CA MET A 341 0.48 22.94 -7.56
C MET A 341 0.84 21.51 -7.09
N LEU A 342 1.50 20.73 -7.93
CA LEU A 342 1.85 19.33 -7.62
C LEU A 342 2.62 19.17 -6.30
N PRO A 343 3.66 19.95 -5.97
CA PRO A 343 4.36 19.81 -4.70
C PRO A 343 3.44 20.05 -3.48
N LEU A 344 2.53 21.01 -3.58
CA LEU A 344 1.57 21.32 -2.52
C LEU A 344 0.57 20.17 -2.35
N THR A 345 -0.03 19.71 -3.43
CA THR A 345 -0.98 18.59 -3.40
C THR A 345 -0.32 17.31 -2.90
N MET A 346 0.92 17.02 -3.29
CA MET A 346 1.72 15.92 -2.76
C MET A 346 1.91 16.04 -1.25
N SER A 347 2.27 17.21 -0.76
CA SER A 347 2.48 17.44 0.66
C SER A 347 1.19 17.23 1.45
N VAL A 348 0.06 17.75 0.96
CA VAL A 348 -1.26 17.58 1.60
C VAL A 348 -1.66 16.09 1.61
N GLN A 349 -1.54 15.39 0.50
CA GLN A 349 -1.94 13.98 0.42
C GLN A 349 -1.05 13.05 1.25
N PHE A 350 0.20 13.41 1.52
CA PHE A 350 1.06 12.66 2.42
C PHE A 350 0.46 12.51 3.82
N PHE A 351 -0.40 13.45 4.24
CA PHE A 351 -1.03 13.45 5.56
C PHE A 351 -2.44 12.84 5.58
N ILE A 352 -2.90 12.26 4.49
CA ILE A 352 -4.22 11.62 4.43
C ILE A 352 -4.13 10.15 4.91
N PRO A 353 -5.08 9.69 5.77
CA PRO A 353 -6.25 10.39 6.29
C PRO A 353 -5.89 11.47 7.31
N PHE A 354 -6.56 12.62 7.22
CA PHE A 354 -6.36 13.67 8.21
C PHE A 354 -6.83 13.25 9.60
N PRO A 355 -6.24 13.78 10.70
CA PRO A 355 -6.57 13.40 12.07
C PRO A 355 -8.05 13.58 12.43
N TRP A 356 -8.75 14.47 11.78
CA TRP A 356 -10.15 14.82 12.04
C TRP A 356 -11.16 14.17 11.08
N THR A 357 -10.71 13.50 10.02
CA THR A 357 -11.63 12.85 9.08
C THR A 357 -12.09 11.48 9.58
N TYR A 358 -13.38 11.18 9.50
CA TYR A 358 -14.03 9.86 9.49
C TYR A 358 -14.37 9.14 10.75
N TYR A 359 -14.25 9.71 11.95
CA TYR A 359 -14.36 8.80 13.08
C TYR A 359 -15.38 9.25 14.10
N GLU A 360 -16.61 9.45 13.62
CA GLU A 360 -17.77 9.68 14.50
C GLU A 360 -18.03 8.48 15.43
N ASN A 361 -17.65 7.27 15.01
CA ASN A 361 -17.71 6.08 15.86
C ASN A 361 -16.31 5.58 16.23
N PRO A 362 -15.94 5.51 17.50
CA PRO A 362 -14.66 5.01 17.97
C PRO A 362 -14.58 3.48 17.91
N SER A 363 -14.63 2.88 16.72
CA SER A 363 -14.30 1.47 16.57
C SER A 363 -12.80 1.25 16.78
N LEU A 364 -12.41 0.09 17.32
CA LEU A 364 -11.00 -0.25 17.51
C LEU A 364 -10.24 -0.21 16.16
N ILE A 365 -10.88 -0.57 15.06
CA ILE A 365 -10.33 -0.48 13.71
C ILE A 365 -9.91 0.96 13.39
N ASN A 366 -10.76 1.94 13.72
CA ASN A 366 -10.47 3.35 13.52
C ASN A 366 -9.32 3.84 14.40
N VAL A 367 -9.26 3.38 15.66
CA VAL A 367 -8.14 3.68 16.57
C VAL A 367 -6.84 3.13 16.00
N LEU A 368 -6.84 1.88 15.54
CA LEU A 368 -5.66 1.26 14.92
C LEU A 368 -5.23 2.01 13.65
N ALA A 369 -6.17 2.43 12.81
CA ALA A 369 -5.86 3.23 11.62
C ALA A 369 -5.14 4.55 11.95
N ARG A 370 -5.44 5.15 13.11
CA ARG A 370 -4.79 6.38 13.58
C ARG A 370 -3.31 6.20 13.95
N LEU A 371 -2.82 4.98 14.14
CA LEU A 371 -1.38 4.75 14.34
C LEU A 371 -0.54 5.22 13.13
N THR A 372 -1.17 5.39 11.96
CA THR A 372 -0.53 6.02 10.79
C THR A 372 -0.03 7.44 11.08
N TYR A 373 -0.60 8.14 12.06
CA TYR A 373 -0.08 9.45 12.47
C TYR A 373 1.34 9.36 13.04
N GLY A 374 1.68 8.22 13.67
CA GLY A 374 3.06 7.94 14.06
C GLY A 374 4.02 7.91 12.86
N TRP A 375 3.57 7.40 11.72
CA TRP A 375 4.33 7.48 10.46
C TRP A 375 4.52 8.92 9.99
N TYR A 376 3.49 9.76 10.05
CA TYR A 376 3.61 11.17 9.64
C TYR A 376 4.61 11.93 10.51
N VAL A 377 4.67 11.63 11.81
CA VAL A 377 5.65 12.24 12.71
C VAL A 377 7.06 11.68 12.45
N VAL A 378 7.24 10.36 12.49
CA VAL A 378 8.58 9.74 12.38
C VAL A 378 9.07 9.75 10.93
N GLY A 379 8.27 9.22 10.03
CA GLY A 379 8.61 9.12 8.60
C GLY A 379 8.64 10.48 7.93
N GLY A 380 7.64 11.32 8.17
CA GLY A 380 7.52 12.64 7.57
C GLY A 380 8.65 13.58 7.95
N VAL A 381 9.02 13.64 9.23
CA VAL A 381 10.19 14.41 9.70
C VAL A 381 11.47 13.91 9.05
N ALA A 382 11.64 12.60 9.01
CA ALA A 382 12.83 11.99 8.39
C ALA A 382 12.92 12.30 6.91
N LEU A 383 11.82 12.21 6.16
CA LEU A 383 11.77 12.52 4.74
C LEU A 383 12.04 13.99 4.46
N PHE A 384 11.40 14.89 5.21
CA PHE A 384 11.63 16.32 5.09
C PHE A 384 13.09 16.69 5.35
N TYR A 385 13.67 16.14 6.41
CA TYR A 385 15.07 16.36 6.75
C TYR A 385 16.03 15.80 5.70
N PHE A 386 15.71 14.63 5.14
CA PHE A 386 16.47 14.04 4.06
C PHE A 386 16.49 14.96 2.82
N MET A 387 15.34 15.52 2.43
CA MET A 387 15.27 16.44 1.30
C MET A 387 16.16 17.66 1.50
N VAL A 388 16.09 18.28 2.68
CA VAL A 388 16.90 19.46 3.03
C VAL A 388 18.39 19.16 3.00
N ILE A 389 18.83 18.03 3.53
CA ILE A 389 20.25 17.66 3.57
C ILE A 389 20.78 17.22 2.21
N SER A 390 20.02 16.44 1.48
CA SER A 390 20.42 16.01 0.13
C SER A 390 20.64 17.20 -0.78
N TRP A 391 19.81 18.24 -0.64
CA TRP A 391 19.98 19.50 -1.36
C TRP A 391 21.25 20.25 -0.95
N ARG A 392 21.56 20.29 0.36
CA ARG A 392 22.67 21.14 0.86
C ARG A 392 24.04 20.50 0.81
N LYS A 393 24.15 19.18 1.01
CA LYS A 393 25.44 18.53 1.25
C LYS A 393 25.95 17.69 0.08
N GLY A 394 25.13 17.44 -0.95
CA GLY A 394 25.56 16.65 -2.10
C GLY A 394 26.14 15.27 -1.70
N GLU A 395 25.69 14.68 -0.58
CA GLU A 395 26.19 13.39 -0.14
C GLU A 395 25.86 12.35 -1.21
N HIS A 396 26.85 12.05 -2.05
CA HIS A 396 26.74 11.07 -3.12
C HIS A 396 26.59 9.67 -2.51
N MET A 397 25.42 9.10 -2.66
CA MET A 397 25.06 7.82 -2.06
C MET A 397 24.83 6.71 -3.12
N GLY A 398 25.45 6.82 -4.28
CA GLY A 398 25.27 5.87 -5.38
C GLY A 398 23.84 5.92 -5.95
N ILE A 399 23.17 4.78 -6.13
CA ILE A 399 21.78 4.73 -6.58
C ILE A 399 20.81 5.29 -5.52
N TRP A 400 21.26 5.37 -4.28
CA TRP A 400 20.47 5.77 -3.14
C TRP A 400 19.79 7.16 -3.26
N PRO A 401 20.40 8.23 -3.81
CA PRO A 401 19.72 9.52 -3.98
C PRO A 401 18.51 9.45 -4.91
N TRP A 402 18.50 8.49 -5.83
CA TRP A 402 17.44 8.32 -6.81
C TRP A 402 16.24 7.55 -6.25
N TRP A 403 16.42 6.84 -5.14
CA TRP A 403 15.34 6.11 -4.49
C TRP A 403 14.20 7.01 -3.99
N PRO A 404 14.47 8.12 -3.26
CA PRO A 404 13.42 9.07 -2.93
C PRO A 404 12.79 9.70 -4.16
N ALA A 405 13.57 10.02 -5.19
CA ALA A 405 13.05 10.57 -6.44
C ALA A 405 12.07 9.60 -7.11
N MET A 406 12.39 8.29 -7.13
CA MET A 406 11.47 7.26 -7.60
C MET A 406 10.17 7.22 -6.78
N ALA A 407 10.27 7.24 -5.46
CA ALA A 407 9.12 7.20 -4.59
C ALA A 407 8.25 8.46 -4.73
N TYR A 408 8.87 9.64 -4.87
CA TYR A 408 8.15 10.89 -5.14
C TYR A 408 7.52 10.89 -6.54
N ALA A 409 8.22 10.39 -7.56
CA ALA A 409 7.64 10.24 -8.89
C ALA A 409 6.41 9.31 -8.86
N ALA A 410 6.52 8.17 -8.17
CA ALA A 410 5.40 7.28 -7.96
C ALA A 410 4.22 8.00 -7.29
N MET A 411 4.48 8.75 -6.22
CA MET A 411 3.46 9.52 -5.54
C MET A 411 2.84 10.57 -6.47
N ALA A 412 3.63 11.37 -7.18
CA ALA A 412 3.17 12.41 -8.09
C ALA A 412 2.20 11.91 -9.14
N CYS A 413 2.49 10.77 -9.72
CA CYS A 413 1.66 10.22 -10.78
C CYS A 413 0.33 9.61 -10.27
N VAL A 414 0.29 9.07 -9.04
CA VAL A 414 -0.94 8.53 -8.42
C VAL A 414 -1.86 9.64 -7.95
N MET A 415 -1.30 10.77 -7.60
CA MET A 415 -2.04 11.92 -7.07
C MET A 415 -3.01 12.55 -8.06
N ALA A 416 -2.84 12.28 -9.31
CA ALA A 416 -3.88 12.60 -10.29
C ALA A 416 -5.24 11.95 -9.96
N GLY A 417 -5.29 10.99 -9.04
CA GLY A 417 -6.47 10.21 -8.68
C GLY A 417 -7.17 10.54 -7.37
N SER A 418 -6.74 11.54 -6.60
CA SER A 418 -7.45 12.18 -5.46
C SER A 418 -7.95 11.31 -4.28
N VAL A 419 -7.64 10.04 -4.18
CA VAL A 419 -8.10 9.18 -3.06
C VAL A 419 -6.91 8.69 -2.25
N ALA A 420 -6.92 8.92 -0.93
CA ALA A 420 -5.87 8.52 0.00
C ALA A 420 -5.41 7.06 -0.19
N ARG A 421 -6.35 6.15 -0.38
CA ARG A 421 -6.07 4.72 -0.58
C ARG A 421 -5.17 4.42 -1.79
N TYR A 422 -5.04 5.35 -2.74
CA TYR A 422 -4.18 5.18 -3.90
C TYR A 422 -2.73 5.57 -3.64
N VAL A 423 -2.49 6.49 -2.71
CA VAL A 423 -1.13 6.95 -2.36
C VAL A 423 -0.48 6.04 -1.32
N VAL A 424 -1.27 5.57 -0.39
CA VAL A 424 -0.81 4.77 0.76
C VAL A 424 0.00 3.52 0.40
N PRO A 425 -0.30 2.76 -0.68
CA PRO A 425 0.53 1.63 -1.11
C PRO A 425 1.96 1.98 -1.49
N ILE A 426 2.26 3.26 -1.74
CA ILE A 426 3.60 3.74 -2.11
C ILE A 426 4.48 3.98 -0.88
N TYR A 427 3.89 4.25 0.28
CA TYR A 427 4.62 4.59 1.50
C TYR A 427 5.72 3.60 1.92
N PRO A 428 5.58 2.27 1.71
CA PRO A 428 6.66 1.33 1.97
C PRO A 428 7.96 1.67 1.24
N LEU A 429 7.90 2.33 0.08
CA LEU A 429 9.09 2.78 -0.64
C LEU A 429 9.86 3.91 0.07
N PHE A 430 9.19 4.67 0.94
CA PHE A 430 9.83 5.72 1.74
C PHE A 430 10.47 5.20 3.04
N VAL A 431 10.10 4.02 3.50
CA VAL A 431 10.62 3.43 4.74
C VAL A 431 12.14 3.35 4.77
N PRO A 432 12.84 2.89 3.72
CA PRO A 432 14.30 2.87 3.71
C PRO A 432 14.93 4.26 3.90
N VAL A 433 14.30 5.32 3.36
CA VAL A 433 14.78 6.70 3.50
C VAL A 433 14.68 7.16 4.95
N ALA A 434 13.54 6.91 5.58
CA ALA A 434 13.33 7.26 6.98
C ALA A 434 14.32 6.50 7.90
N ILE A 435 14.51 5.21 7.68
CA ILE A 435 15.49 4.40 8.44
C ILE A 435 16.90 4.93 8.23
N PHE A 436 17.28 5.34 7.01
CA PHE A 436 18.59 5.93 6.75
C PHE A 436 18.83 7.17 7.62
N VAL A 437 17.89 8.09 7.67
CA VAL A 437 17.98 9.29 8.51
C VAL A 437 18.11 8.92 9.97
N LEU A 438 17.28 8.00 10.46
CA LEU A 438 17.34 7.54 11.87
C LEU A 438 18.70 6.91 12.20
N CYS A 439 19.28 6.11 11.28
CA CYS A 439 20.62 5.55 11.46
C CYS A 439 21.69 6.65 11.54
N ARG A 440 21.62 7.67 10.67
CA ARG A 440 22.57 8.80 10.70
C ARG A 440 22.47 9.62 11.98
N LEU A 441 21.27 9.77 12.52
CA LEU A 441 21.05 10.40 13.81
C LEU A 441 21.61 9.55 14.96
N TYR A 442 21.42 8.24 14.90
CA TYR A 442 22.01 7.31 15.87
C TYR A 442 23.54 7.37 15.85
N GLU A 443 24.16 7.49 14.69
CA GLU A 443 25.61 7.68 14.53
C GLU A 443 26.12 9.03 15.07
N GLY A 444 25.26 9.85 15.64
CA GLY A 444 25.60 11.19 16.17
C GLY A 444 25.74 12.27 15.10
N ARG A 445 25.54 11.92 13.82
CA ARG A 445 25.55 12.87 12.71
C ARG A 445 24.24 13.65 12.68
N TRP A 446 24.33 14.94 12.33
CA TRP A 446 23.16 15.79 12.06
C TRP A 446 22.23 16.13 13.24
N ARG A 447 22.51 15.72 14.47
CA ARG A 447 21.59 15.89 15.62
C ARG A 447 21.09 17.32 15.81
N LYS A 448 22.00 18.33 15.83
CA LYS A 448 21.61 19.72 16.03
C LYS A 448 20.74 20.27 14.89
N GLN A 449 21.08 19.93 13.65
CA GLN A 449 20.31 20.35 12.48
C GLN A 449 18.97 19.63 12.40
N PHE A 450 18.92 18.35 12.82
CA PHE A 450 17.69 17.58 12.84
C PHE A 450 16.66 18.17 13.77
N VAL A 451 17.05 18.55 15.00
CA VAL A 451 16.12 19.18 15.94
C VAL A 451 15.52 20.45 15.35
N TRP A 452 16.35 21.32 14.79
CA TRP A 452 15.87 22.55 14.16
C TRP A 452 14.87 22.27 12.99
N TRP A 453 15.24 21.38 12.09
CA TRP A 453 14.40 21.05 10.95
C TRP A 453 13.13 20.27 11.34
N SER A 454 13.18 19.51 12.44
CA SER A 454 11.99 18.87 13.00
C SER A 454 11.00 19.91 13.53
N VAL A 455 11.49 20.96 14.19
CA VAL A 455 10.64 22.08 14.61
C VAL A 455 10.03 22.79 13.40
N CYS A 456 10.85 23.08 12.37
CA CYS A 456 10.35 23.68 11.14
C CYS A 456 9.28 22.81 10.47
N TYR A 457 9.51 21.49 10.40
CA TYR A 457 8.53 20.55 9.85
C TYR A 457 7.22 20.57 10.64
N VAL A 458 7.27 20.49 11.97
CA VAL A 458 6.06 20.52 12.81
C VAL A 458 5.29 21.82 12.61
N VAL A 459 5.99 22.96 12.58
CA VAL A 459 5.34 24.27 12.32
C VAL A 459 4.67 24.28 10.96
N VAL A 460 5.37 23.90 9.88
CA VAL A 460 4.83 23.87 8.52
C VAL A 460 3.63 22.93 8.43
N VAL A 461 3.73 21.73 8.98
CA VAL A 461 2.64 20.76 8.98
C VAL A 461 1.44 21.27 9.77
N THR A 462 1.67 21.84 10.94
CA THR A 462 0.59 22.43 11.76
C THR A 462 -0.13 23.52 10.98
N VAL A 463 0.60 24.45 10.35
CA VAL A 463 0.00 25.51 9.53
C VAL A 463 -0.80 24.93 8.36
N VAL A 464 -0.24 23.96 7.63
CA VAL A 464 -0.95 23.30 6.51
C VAL A 464 -2.21 22.59 7.01
N LEU A 465 -2.14 21.87 8.12
CA LEU A 465 -3.29 21.17 8.69
C LEU A 465 -4.37 22.14 9.17
N LEU A 466 -3.99 23.25 9.82
CA LEU A 466 -4.94 24.27 10.25
C LEU A 466 -5.62 24.95 9.05
N LEU A 467 -4.86 25.27 8.00
CA LEU A 467 -5.44 25.80 6.75
C LEU A 467 -6.41 24.79 6.11
N CYS A 468 -6.06 23.52 6.08
CA CYS A 468 -6.96 22.47 5.59
C CYS A 468 -8.24 22.38 6.44
N LEU A 469 -8.13 22.48 7.75
CA LEU A 469 -9.29 22.48 8.67
C LEU A 469 -10.21 23.68 8.44
N GLU A 470 -9.65 24.88 8.34
CA GLU A 470 -10.39 26.12 8.05
C GLU A 470 -11.13 26.04 6.70
N ILE A 471 -10.44 25.61 5.65
CA ILE A 471 -11.05 25.44 4.33
C ILE A 471 -12.18 24.39 4.39
N GLN A 472 -12.00 23.30 5.15
CA GLN A 472 -13.03 22.29 5.34
C GLN A 472 -14.27 22.87 6.03
N GLN A 473 -14.10 23.63 7.10
CA GLN A 473 -15.21 24.25 7.82
C GLN A 473 -15.94 25.27 6.94
N ALA A 474 -15.19 26.08 6.19
CA ALA A 474 -15.76 27.05 5.26
C ALA A 474 -16.54 26.39 4.11
N THR A 475 -16.04 25.27 3.60
CA THR A 475 -16.71 24.49 2.53
C THR A 475 -17.94 23.79 3.05
N PHE A 476 -17.86 23.20 4.24
CA PHE A 476 -18.99 22.51 4.87
C PHE A 476 -20.14 23.49 5.20
N SER A 477 -19.84 24.67 5.70
CA SER A 477 -20.84 25.73 5.94
C SER A 477 -21.52 26.17 4.66
N LYS A 478 -20.78 26.30 3.54
CA LYS A 478 -21.35 26.60 2.21
C LYS A 478 -22.19 25.45 1.65
N MET A 479 -21.81 24.19 1.88
CA MET A 479 -22.60 23.02 1.44
C MET A 479 -23.92 22.91 2.17
N LEU A 480 -23.98 23.22 3.47
CA LEU A 480 -25.23 23.26 4.23
C LEU A 480 -26.19 24.35 3.69
N HIS A 481 -25.68 25.41 3.08
CA HIS A 481 -26.48 26.45 2.42
C HIS A 481 -26.80 26.16 0.95
N THR A 482 -26.16 25.15 0.32
CA THR A 482 -26.34 24.85 -1.10
C THR A 482 -26.75 23.40 -1.37
N GLN A 483 -27.99 23.08 -1.01
CA GLN A 483 -28.74 22.04 -1.77
C GLN A 483 -28.80 22.38 -3.29
N SER A 484 -28.37 23.57 -3.67
CA SER A 484 -28.37 24.06 -5.04
C SER A 484 -27.20 23.53 -5.90
N LEU A 485 -26.06 23.11 -5.34
CA LEU A 485 -24.93 22.65 -6.16
C LEU A 485 -25.21 21.29 -6.79
N THR A 486 -25.85 20.39 -6.05
CA THR A 486 -26.28 19.08 -6.59
C THR A 486 -27.36 19.27 -7.66
N ASN A 487 -28.23 20.26 -7.52
CA ASN A 487 -29.23 20.59 -8.52
C ASN A 487 -28.61 21.34 -9.73
N TYR A 488 -27.57 22.16 -9.51
CA TYR A 488 -26.82 22.81 -10.57
C TYR A 488 -26.02 21.80 -11.42
N LEU A 489 -25.39 20.82 -10.78
CA LEU A 489 -24.65 19.76 -11.47
C LEU A 489 -25.56 18.78 -12.22
N LYS A 490 -26.79 18.54 -11.73
CA LYS A 490 -27.80 17.75 -12.45
C LYS A 490 -28.40 18.45 -13.66
N GLY A 491 -28.22 19.76 -13.77
CA GLY A 491 -28.69 20.56 -14.91
C GLY A 491 -27.66 20.82 -16.01
N LEU A 492 -26.42 20.31 -15.85
CA LEU A 492 -25.41 20.41 -16.92
C LEU A 492 -25.69 19.35 -17.99
N PRO A 493 -25.77 19.69 -19.27
CA PRO A 493 -25.88 18.72 -20.33
C PRO A 493 -24.62 17.87 -20.40
N TYR A 494 -24.77 16.55 -20.45
CA TYR A 494 -23.72 15.55 -20.61
C TYR A 494 -23.06 15.63 -22.00
#